data_ac9dd6f3f47aaa81618406e41e9966aa
#
_entry.id   ac9dd6f3f47aaa81618406e41e9966aa
#
_cell.length_a   1.000
_cell.length_b   1.000
_cell.length_c   1.000
_cell.angle_alpha   90.00
_cell.angle_beta   90.00
_cell.angle_gamma   90.00
#
_symmetry.space_group_name_H-M   'P 1'
#
loop_
_entity.id
_entity.type
_entity.pdbx_description
1 polymer ?
#
loop_
_entity_poly.entity_id
_entity_poly.type
_entity_poly.pdbx_seq_one_letter_code
_entity_poly.pdbx_strand_id
1 'polypeptide(L)'
;MPNLNPAVTNWSMQARFAIFSVCCLLLLAFALPAVTAQDDDAFEEELATGRNLMRRNQFEEALKSFKRANEMRGKKCGECLNLMSEAYFSLGAYKNVAETADKIIELGGDDKQLIAKAYNNKGLALQTQAEKKDQKKLQAAEAAFRQGLAVEGAPAIMRYNLGIVLMQLNRDPEGVAELQEYIKLQPKTAYAGSAKKYIENPRRARENYAPDFSFTSLEGEYITLDDLRGKVVLLDFWGTWCPPCVESIPELRNLHKKYSKEPSFVLIGISSDNDDEVWREFTAKNKMIWPQYRDKDRRIQRAFGVRAFPTYVVIDHEGIVRHQSVGMSWTRAATLDEAIRKQVKIVAKTTETR
;
A
#
# COMPACT_ATOMS: atom_id res chain seq x y z
N MET A 1 -92.46 -53.39 13.25
CA MET A 1 -91.49 -54.54 13.12
C MET A 1 -90.67 -54.28 11.87
N PRO A 2 -89.37 -54.41 11.77
CA PRO A 2 -88.41 -54.95 12.73
C PRO A 2 -87.14 -54.14 12.91
N ASN A 3 -86.46 -54.50 13.97
CA ASN A 3 -85.06 -54.71 14.26
C ASN A 3 -84.03 -53.54 14.23
N LEU A 4 -83.74 -53.13 15.43
CA LEU A 4 -82.56 -52.49 15.91
C LEU A 4 -81.37 -53.47 15.96
N ASN A 5 -80.19 -53.02 15.48
CA ASN A 5 -78.94 -53.68 15.77
C ASN A 5 -77.93 -52.66 16.25
N PRO A 6 -77.35 -52.74 17.45
CA PRO A 6 -76.34 -51.84 17.97
C PRO A 6 -74.91 -52.34 17.61
N ALA A 7 -74.12 -51.58 16.88
CA ALA A 7 -72.70 -51.78 16.72
C ALA A 7 -71.96 -50.82 17.63
N VAL A 8 -71.54 -51.28 18.77
CA VAL A 8 -70.51 -50.64 19.63
C VAL A 8 -69.15 -50.90 19.02
N THR A 9 -68.58 -49.91 18.46
CA THR A 9 -67.19 -49.99 17.98
C THR A 9 -66.21 -49.66 19.12
N ASN A 10 -65.47 -50.67 19.56
CA ASN A 10 -64.30 -50.60 20.43
C ASN A 10 -63.20 -49.75 19.77
N TRP A 11 -62.94 -48.58 20.31
CA TRP A 11 -61.72 -47.85 19.98
C TRP A 11 -60.56 -48.43 20.83
N SER A 12 -59.69 -49.18 20.16
CA SER A 12 -58.56 -49.84 20.73
C SER A 12 -57.61 -48.80 21.41
N MET A 13 -57.08 -49.23 22.55
CA MET A 13 -56.10 -48.49 23.38
C MET A 13 -54.83 -48.02 22.62
N GLN A 14 -54.64 -48.50 21.42
CA GLN A 14 -53.48 -48.14 20.55
C GLN A 14 -53.57 -46.73 19.95
N ALA A 15 -54.76 -46.17 19.78
CA ALA A 15 -54.94 -44.83 19.26
C ALA A 15 -54.58 -43.68 20.25
N ARG A 16 -54.51 -44.00 21.55
CA ARG A 16 -54.17 -43.04 22.62
C ARG A 16 -52.65 -42.89 22.81
N PHE A 17 -51.85 -43.89 22.46
CA PHE A 17 -50.38 -43.82 22.53
C PHE A 17 -49.78 -43.10 21.32
N ALA A 18 -50.40 -43.10 20.15
CA ALA A 18 -49.86 -42.45 18.94
C ALA A 18 -49.99 -40.93 19.02
N ILE A 19 -51.02 -40.38 19.66
CA ILE A 19 -51.22 -38.93 19.79
C ILE A 19 -50.29 -38.31 20.84
N PHE A 20 -49.93 -39.05 21.92
CA PHE A 20 -48.99 -38.57 22.94
C PHE A 20 -47.54 -38.62 22.46
N SER A 21 -47.16 -39.56 21.57
CA SER A 21 -45.79 -39.66 21.02
C SER A 21 -45.49 -38.61 19.94
N VAL A 22 -46.50 -38.16 19.18
CA VAL A 22 -46.32 -37.11 18.16
C VAL A 22 -46.25 -35.73 18.79
N CYS A 23 -46.95 -35.48 19.90
CA CYS A 23 -46.81 -34.19 20.61
C CYS A 23 -45.48 -34.04 21.36
N CYS A 24 -44.84 -35.14 21.85
CA CYS A 24 -43.53 -35.05 22.45
C CYS A 24 -42.38 -34.95 21.43
N LEU A 25 -42.56 -35.39 20.17
CA LEU A 25 -41.54 -35.27 19.11
C LEU A 25 -41.58 -33.89 18.42
N LEU A 26 -42.66 -33.13 18.55
CA LEU A 26 -42.76 -31.76 18.00
C LEU A 26 -42.24 -30.68 18.97
N LEU A 27 -41.93 -30.99 20.23
CA LEU A 27 -41.37 -30.05 21.20
C LEU A 27 -39.82 -30.09 21.28
N LEU A 28 -39.16 -30.96 20.49
CA LEU A 28 -37.69 -30.96 20.31
C LEU A 28 -37.25 -30.16 19.04
N ALA A 29 -38.18 -29.44 18.46
CA ALA A 29 -37.87 -28.53 17.33
C ALA A 29 -37.36 -27.19 17.86
N PHE A 30 -36.08 -26.96 17.64
CA PHE A 30 -35.46 -25.64 17.57
C PHE A 30 -35.50 -24.78 18.83
N ALA A 31 -34.78 -25.16 19.85
CA ALA A 31 -34.11 -24.20 20.68
C ALA A 31 -32.88 -23.71 19.90
N LEU A 32 -33.06 -22.87 18.89
CA LEU A 32 -32.06 -21.92 18.50
C LEU A 32 -31.73 -21.13 19.78
N PRO A 33 -30.47 -21.02 20.21
CA PRO A 33 -30.15 -20.16 21.33
C PRO A 33 -30.60 -18.76 20.92
N ALA A 34 -31.62 -18.25 21.63
CA ALA A 34 -32.01 -16.85 21.51
C ALA A 34 -30.74 -16.06 21.90
N VAL A 35 -30.15 -15.35 20.96
CA VAL A 35 -29.10 -14.36 21.27
C VAL A 35 -29.72 -13.43 22.28
N THR A 36 -29.20 -13.37 23.50
CA THR A 36 -29.74 -12.52 24.54
C THR A 36 -29.35 -11.07 24.30
N ALA A 37 -30.15 -10.09 24.75
CA ALA A 37 -29.78 -8.67 24.65
C ALA A 37 -28.40 -8.40 25.28
N GLN A 38 -28.02 -9.15 26.28
CA GLN A 38 -26.69 -9.07 26.92
C GLN A 38 -25.56 -9.52 26.00
N ASP A 39 -25.78 -10.50 25.11
CA ASP A 39 -24.79 -10.96 24.13
C ASP A 39 -24.62 -9.90 23.01
N ASP A 40 -25.67 -9.16 22.66
CA ASP A 40 -25.60 -8.08 21.70
C ASP A 40 -24.85 -6.86 22.27
N ASP A 41 -25.08 -6.49 23.54
CA ASP A 41 -24.36 -5.43 24.23
C ASP A 41 -22.84 -5.73 24.31
N ALA A 42 -22.48 -6.96 24.69
CA ALA A 42 -21.09 -7.40 24.76
C ALA A 42 -20.40 -7.39 23.37
N PHE A 43 -21.11 -7.78 22.33
CA PHE A 43 -20.63 -7.72 20.95
C PHE A 43 -20.35 -6.28 20.51
N GLU A 44 -21.28 -5.37 20.73
CA GLU A 44 -21.09 -3.94 20.38
C GLU A 44 -19.96 -3.29 21.19
N GLU A 45 -19.79 -3.65 22.47
CA GLU A 45 -18.68 -3.19 23.30
C GLU A 45 -17.31 -3.62 22.73
N GLU A 46 -17.17 -4.88 22.30
CA GLU A 46 -15.95 -5.37 21.66
C GLU A 46 -15.66 -4.66 20.33
N LEU A 47 -16.67 -4.41 19.49
CA LEU A 47 -16.52 -3.63 18.27
C LEU A 47 -16.08 -2.20 18.56
N ALA A 48 -16.74 -1.53 19.52
CA ALA A 48 -16.42 -0.16 19.91
C ALA A 48 -15.00 -0.05 20.47
N THR A 49 -14.60 -1.01 21.31
CA THR A 49 -13.23 -1.13 21.84
C THR A 49 -12.21 -1.28 20.72
N GLY A 50 -12.42 -2.20 19.80
CA GLY A 50 -11.54 -2.41 18.65
C GLY A 50 -11.40 -1.17 17.78
N ARG A 51 -12.51 -0.49 17.47
CA ARG A 51 -12.50 0.77 16.69
C ARG A 51 -11.74 1.91 17.43
N ASN A 52 -11.85 1.98 18.75
CA ASN A 52 -11.11 2.96 19.56
C ASN A 52 -9.61 2.67 19.51
N LEU A 53 -9.21 1.41 19.63
CA LEU A 53 -7.82 0.97 19.53
C LEU A 53 -7.24 1.25 18.13
N MET A 54 -8.00 1.04 17.06
CA MET A 54 -7.61 1.44 15.69
C MET A 54 -7.28 2.94 15.59
N ARG A 55 -8.12 3.82 16.17
CA ARG A 55 -7.87 5.27 16.21
C ARG A 55 -6.60 5.66 16.97
N ARG A 56 -6.15 4.83 17.90
CA ARG A 56 -4.92 5.00 18.68
C ARG A 56 -3.71 4.31 18.05
N ASN A 57 -3.84 3.74 16.84
CA ASN A 57 -2.83 2.94 16.15
C ASN A 57 -2.38 1.69 16.94
N GLN A 58 -3.23 1.17 17.82
CA GLN A 58 -3.00 -0.06 18.61
C GLN A 58 -3.62 -1.25 17.87
N PHE A 59 -3.04 -1.59 16.73
CA PHE A 59 -3.64 -2.51 15.75
C PHE A 59 -3.69 -3.96 16.22
N GLU A 60 -2.68 -4.44 16.96
CA GLU A 60 -2.64 -5.80 17.52
C GLU A 60 -3.74 -6.01 18.57
N GLU A 61 -3.95 -5.01 19.43
CA GLU A 61 -5.01 -5.05 20.44
C GLU A 61 -6.39 -4.95 19.79
N ALA A 62 -6.54 -4.09 18.77
CA ALA A 62 -7.77 -3.98 17.99
C ALA A 62 -8.15 -5.31 17.36
N LEU A 63 -7.17 -6.05 16.81
CA LEU A 63 -7.39 -7.39 16.25
C LEU A 63 -7.93 -8.37 17.28
N LYS A 64 -7.48 -8.32 18.54
CA LYS A 64 -7.99 -9.18 19.61
C LYS A 64 -9.46 -8.92 19.86
N SER A 65 -9.88 -7.65 19.96
CA SER A 65 -11.28 -7.27 20.14
C SER A 65 -12.14 -7.72 18.95
N PHE A 66 -11.71 -7.45 17.72
CA PHE A 66 -12.47 -7.86 16.52
C PHE A 66 -12.56 -9.38 16.38
N LYS A 67 -11.55 -10.14 16.79
CA LYS A 67 -11.60 -11.62 16.82
C LYS A 67 -12.62 -12.12 17.83
N ARG A 68 -12.66 -11.54 19.05
CA ARG A 68 -13.67 -11.88 20.06
C ARG A 68 -15.08 -11.58 19.56
N ALA A 69 -15.29 -10.37 19.00
CA ALA A 69 -16.59 -10.03 18.39
C ALA A 69 -16.99 -11.02 17.28
N ASN A 70 -16.05 -11.42 16.41
CA ASN A 70 -16.34 -12.40 15.37
C ASN A 70 -16.65 -13.78 15.92
N GLU A 71 -16.02 -14.22 17.03
CA GLU A 71 -16.32 -15.47 17.73
C GLU A 71 -17.74 -15.46 18.31
N MET A 72 -18.18 -14.34 18.92
CA MET A 72 -19.55 -14.17 19.42
C MET A 72 -20.62 -14.34 18.32
N ARG A 73 -20.27 -14.08 17.07
CA ARG A 73 -21.12 -14.29 15.89
C ARG A 73 -20.80 -15.58 15.13
N GLY A 74 -20.22 -16.58 15.79
CA GLY A 74 -19.91 -17.88 15.20
C GLY A 74 -18.92 -17.80 14.03
N LYS A 75 -18.02 -16.81 14.03
CA LYS A 75 -17.02 -16.52 12.98
C LYS A 75 -17.61 -16.13 11.62
N LYS A 76 -18.83 -15.62 11.61
CA LYS A 76 -19.58 -15.23 10.40
C LYS A 76 -19.92 -13.72 10.36
N CYS A 77 -19.25 -12.92 11.18
CA CYS A 77 -19.45 -11.48 11.22
C CYS A 77 -18.64 -10.81 10.09
N GLY A 78 -19.31 -10.47 8.98
CA GLY A 78 -18.67 -9.80 7.84
C GLY A 78 -18.04 -8.46 8.22
N GLU A 79 -18.70 -7.66 9.06
CA GLU A 79 -18.16 -6.40 9.58
C GLU A 79 -16.88 -6.62 10.41
N CYS A 80 -16.89 -7.61 11.33
CA CYS A 80 -15.71 -7.92 12.13
C CYS A 80 -14.54 -8.32 11.24
N LEU A 81 -14.77 -9.16 10.24
CA LEU A 81 -13.75 -9.56 9.27
C LEU A 81 -13.22 -8.37 8.47
N ASN A 82 -14.09 -7.42 8.08
CA ASN A 82 -13.64 -6.20 7.41
C ASN A 82 -12.73 -5.35 8.31
N LEU A 83 -13.11 -5.14 9.57
CA LEU A 83 -12.30 -4.41 10.56
C LEU A 83 -10.97 -5.11 10.84
N MET A 84 -10.98 -6.45 10.91
CA MET A 84 -9.74 -7.25 11.01
C MET A 84 -8.86 -7.05 9.76
N SER A 85 -9.44 -7.02 8.57
CA SER A 85 -8.70 -6.77 7.32
C SER A 85 -8.02 -5.39 7.34
N GLU A 86 -8.69 -4.35 7.84
CA GLU A 86 -8.13 -3.01 7.98
C GLU A 86 -6.96 -2.97 9.00
N ALA A 87 -7.12 -3.67 10.13
CA ALA A 87 -6.05 -3.78 11.13
C ALA A 87 -4.84 -4.55 10.57
N TYR A 88 -5.06 -5.66 9.89
CA TYR A 88 -3.98 -6.42 9.22
C TYR A 88 -3.28 -5.57 8.15
N PHE A 89 -4.02 -4.76 7.41
CA PHE A 89 -3.43 -3.85 6.42
C PHE A 89 -2.51 -2.83 7.08
N SER A 90 -2.94 -2.24 8.20
CA SER A 90 -2.15 -1.28 9.00
C SER A 90 -0.88 -1.91 9.58
N LEU A 91 -0.89 -3.20 9.88
CA LEU A 91 0.26 -4.00 10.34
C LEU A 91 1.17 -4.48 9.20
N GLY A 92 0.80 -4.26 7.93
CA GLY A 92 1.52 -4.82 6.79
C GLY A 92 1.37 -6.35 6.64
N ALA A 93 0.42 -6.96 7.34
CA ALA A 93 0.15 -8.39 7.32
C ALA A 93 -0.71 -8.78 6.09
N TYR A 94 -0.22 -8.50 4.89
CA TYR A 94 -0.97 -8.61 3.64
C TYR A 94 -1.49 -10.02 3.33
N LYS A 95 -0.79 -11.06 3.77
CA LYS A 95 -1.30 -12.44 3.66
C LYS A 95 -2.62 -12.59 4.42
N ASN A 96 -2.68 -12.08 5.66
CA ASN A 96 -3.88 -12.14 6.47
C ASN A 96 -5.02 -11.27 5.90
N VAL A 97 -4.68 -10.14 5.24
CA VAL A 97 -5.68 -9.33 4.52
C VAL A 97 -6.35 -10.16 3.43
N ALA A 98 -5.57 -10.86 2.59
CA ALA A 98 -6.12 -11.68 1.51
C ALA A 98 -6.97 -12.84 2.04
N GLU A 99 -6.49 -13.57 3.05
CA GLU A 99 -7.22 -14.67 3.70
C GLU A 99 -8.54 -14.21 4.36
N THR A 100 -8.53 -13.01 4.97
CA THR A 100 -9.72 -12.44 5.58
C THR A 100 -10.73 -11.98 4.53
N ALA A 101 -10.25 -11.42 3.42
CA ALA A 101 -11.08 -11.06 2.29
C ALA A 101 -11.74 -12.30 1.66
N ASP A 102 -11.02 -13.42 1.52
CA ASP A 102 -11.59 -14.68 1.03
C ASP A 102 -12.73 -15.17 1.93
N LYS A 103 -12.58 -15.07 3.26
CA LYS A 103 -13.65 -15.42 4.19
C LYS A 103 -14.90 -14.56 4.02
N ILE A 104 -14.74 -13.24 3.78
CA ILE A 104 -15.88 -12.36 3.51
C ILE A 104 -16.59 -12.77 2.21
N ILE A 105 -15.82 -13.06 1.17
CA ILE A 105 -16.35 -13.49 -0.13
C ILE A 105 -17.08 -14.83 -0.01
N GLU A 106 -16.52 -15.79 0.72
CA GLU A 106 -17.12 -17.11 0.98
C GLU A 106 -18.39 -17.03 1.81
N LEU A 107 -18.46 -16.11 2.77
CA LEU A 107 -19.69 -15.86 3.54
C LEU A 107 -20.83 -15.42 2.62
N GLY A 108 -20.51 -14.71 1.53
CA GLY A 108 -21.51 -14.17 0.63
C GLY A 108 -22.43 -13.18 1.32
N GLY A 109 -23.72 -13.27 1.03
CA GLY A 109 -24.75 -12.43 1.62
C GLY A 109 -25.18 -11.28 0.72
N ASP A 110 -26.08 -10.44 1.23
CA ASP A 110 -26.69 -9.36 0.46
C ASP A 110 -25.89 -8.05 0.48
N ASP A 111 -24.88 -7.95 1.35
CA ASP A 111 -24.01 -6.76 1.42
C ASP A 111 -23.00 -6.75 0.29
N LYS A 112 -23.46 -6.32 -0.89
CA LYS A 112 -22.64 -6.18 -2.07
C LYS A 112 -21.45 -5.22 -1.88
N GLN A 113 -21.60 -4.16 -1.06
CA GLN A 113 -20.53 -3.21 -0.79
C GLN A 113 -19.40 -3.87 0.01
N LEU A 114 -19.74 -4.67 1.01
CA LEU A 114 -18.76 -5.43 1.79
C LEU A 114 -17.99 -6.43 0.90
N ILE A 115 -18.69 -7.15 0.03
CA ILE A 115 -18.09 -8.09 -0.92
C ILE A 115 -17.15 -7.37 -1.89
N ALA A 116 -17.59 -6.26 -2.49
CA ALA A 116 -16.75 -5.46 -3.38
C ALA A 116 -15.50 -4.93 -2.65
N LYS A 117 -15.65 -4.47 -1.40
CA LYS A 117 -14.53 -4.02 -0.56
C LYS A 117 -13.56 -5.17 -0.25
N ALA A 118 -14.06 -6.38 0.00
CA ALA A 118 -13.23 -7.56 0.21
C ALA A 118 -12.38 -7.87 -1.02
N TYR A 119 -12.95 -7.87 -2.22
CA TYR A 119 -12.21 -8.03 -3.47
C TYR A 119 -11.15 -6.94 -3.66
N ASN A 120 -11.48 -5.68 -3.34
CA ASN A 120 -10.51 -4.59 -3.40
C ASN A 120 -9.32 -4.82 -2.44
N ASN A 121 -9.60 -5.18 -1.20
CA ASN A 121 -8.58 -5.45 -0.20
C ASN A 121 -7.70 -6.65 -0.58
N LYS A 122 -8.29 -7.72 -1.14
CA LYS A 122 -7.56 -8.87 -1.68
C LYS A 122 -6.62 -8.44 -2.80
N GLY A 123 -7.14 -7.66 -3.77
CA GLY A 123 -6.35 -7.15 -4.89
C GLY A 123 -5.17 -6.29 -4.41
N LEU A 124 -5.40 -5.35 -3.51
CA LEU A 124 -4.35 -4.49 -2.93
C LEU A 124 -3.30 -5.30 -2.16
N ALA A 125 -3.73 -6.28 -1.37
CA ALA A 125 -2.82 -7.13 -0.61
C ALA A 125 -1.91 -7.96 -1.54
N LEU A 126 -2.47 -8.55 -2.59
CA LEU A 126 -1.71 -9.33 -3.59
C LEU A 126 -0.76 -8.43 -4.40
N GLN A 127 -1.21 -7.25 -4.82
CA GLN A 127 -0.39 -6.26 -5.51
C GLN A 127 0.80 -5.81 -4.66
N THR A 128 0.57 -5.53 -3.37
CA THR A 128 1.64 -5.11 -2.45
C THR A 128 2.66 -6.22 -2.24
N GLN A 129 2.20 -7.47 -2.07
CA GLN A 129 3.08 -8.64 -1.95
C GLN A 129 3.88 -8.94 -3.22
N ALA A 130 3.41 -8.52 -4.38
CA ALA A 130 4.10 -8.73 -5.65
C ALA A 130 5.35 -7.85 -5.82
N GLU A 131 5.49 -6.78 -5.03
CA GLU A 131 6.60 -5.82 -5.12
C GLU A 131 6.90 -5.37 -6.58
N LYS A 132 5.85 -5.25 -7.39
CA LYS A 132 5.88 -4.90 -8.83
C LYS A 132 6.53 -5.97 -9.76
N LYS A 133 6.92 -7.14 -9.28
CA LYS A 133 7.70 -8.14 -10.04
C LYS A 133 7.07 -9.52 -10.12
N ASP A 134 6.35 -9.94 -9.10
CA ASP A 134 5.70 -11.27 -9.07
C ASP A 134 4.47 -11.27 -9.98
N GLN A 135 4.67 -11.73 -11.23
CA GLN A 135 3.63 -11.77 -12.25
C GLN A 135 2.41 -12.60 -11.82
N LYS A 136 2.60 -13.69 -11.07
CA LYS A 136 1.49 -14.53 -10.61
C LYS A 136 0.62 -13.79 -9.59
N LYS A 137 1.24 -13.09 -8.64
CA LYS A 137 0.50 -12.27 -7.66
C LYS A 137 -0.18 -11.08 -8.34
N LEU A 138 0.45 -10.43 -9.31
CA LEU A 138 -0.17 -9.35 -10.09
C LEU A 138 -1.38 -9.85 -10.89
N GLN A 139 -1.32 -11.02 -11.52
CA GLN A 139 -2.46 -11.62 -12.21
C GLN A 139 -3.60 -11.98 -11.24
N ALA A 140 -3.26 -12.49 -10.05
CA ALA A 140 -4.26 -12.74 -9.01
C ALA A 140 -4.90 -11.44 -8.48
N ALA A 141 -4.12 -10.36 -8.36
CA ALA A 141 -4.63 -9.03 -8.01
C ALA A 141 -5.59 -8.49 -9.09
N GLU A 142 -5.21 -8.60 -10.38
CA GLU A 142 -6.08 -8.27 -11.50
C GLU A 142 -7.42 -9.02 -11.43
N ALA A 143 -7.36 -10.34 -11.24
CA ALA A 143 -8.56 -11.16 -11.12
C ALA A 143 -9.46 -10.70 -9.98
N ALA A 144 -8.90 -10.39 -8.80
CA ALA A 144 -9.65 -9.88 -7.67
C ALA A 144 -10.33 -8.54 -7.99
N PHE A 145 -9.61 -7.58 -8.59
CA PHE A 145 -10.20 -6.28 -8.95
C PHE A 145 -11.32 -6.43 -10.01
N ARG A 146 -11.14 -7.30 -11.01
CA ARG A 146 -12.18 -7.55 -12.02
C ARG A 146 -13.42 -8.19 -11.41
N GLN A 147 -13.26 -9.18 -10.53
CA GLN A 147 -14.37 -9.79 -9.80
C GLN A 147 -15.11 -8.77 -8.93
N GLY A 148 -14.36 -7.92 -8.23
CA GLY A 148 -14.95 -6.86 -7.43
C GLY A 148 -15.70 -5.82 -8.27
N LEU A 149 -15.19 -5.43 -9.43
CA LEU A 149 -15.84 -4.50 -10.35
C LEU A 149 -17.13 -5.08 -10.99
N ALA A 150 -17.29 -6.40 -11.01
CA ALA A 150 -18.51 -7.06 -11.44
C ALA A 150 -19.63 -7.01 -10.37
N VAL A 151 -19.30 -6.67 -9.12
CA VAL A 151 -20.28 -6.50 -8.05
C VAL A 151 -20.97 -5.16 -8.25
N GLU A 152 -22.31 -5.16 -8.17
CA GLU A 152 -23.12 -3.94 -8.28
C GLU A 152 -22.74 -2.93 -7.20
N GLY A 153 -22.56 -1.66 -7.58
CA GLY A 153 -22.14 -0.60 -6.67
C GLY A 153 -20.66 -0.61 -6.29
N ALA A 154 -19.83 -1.36 -7.03
CA ALA A 154 -18.40 -1.42 -6.78
C ALA A 154 -17.74 -0.04 -6.77
N PRO A 155 -16.84 0.26 -5.81
CA PRO A 155 -16.18 1.55 -5.70
C PRO A 155 -15.31 1.85 -6.92
N ALA A 156 -15.42 3.05 -7.48
CA ALA A 156 -14.64 3.48 -8.65
C ALA A 156 -13.12 3.38 -8.45
N ILE A 157 -12.63 3.48 -7.21
CA ILE A 157 -11.20 3.35 -6.88
C ILE A 157 -10.59 2.02 -7.34
N MET A 158 -11.41 0.98 -7.49
CA MET A 158 -10.94 -0.32 -7.98
C MET A 158 -10.46 -0.24 -9.43
N ARG A 159 -11.05 0.65 -10.27
CA ARG A 159 -10.54 0.91 -11.63
C ARG A 159 -9.15 1.52 -11.60
N TYR A 160 -8.91 2.46 -10.67
CA TYR A 160 -7.57 3.02 -10.45
C TYR A 160 -6.57 1.91 -10.09
N ASN A 161 -6.91 1.06 -9.13
CA ASN A 161 -6.05 -0.03 -8.69
C ASN A 161 -5.81 -1.06 -9.82
N LEU A 162 -6.86 -1.43 -10.56
CA LEU A 162 -6.76 -2.31 -11.72
C LEU A 162 -5.85 -1.70 -12.80
N GLY A 163 -6.01 -0.41 -13.10
CA GLY A 163 -5.18 0.30 -14.08
C GLY A 163 -3.69 0.21 -13.73
N ILE A 164 -3.33 0.42 -12.47
CA ILE A 164 -1.94 0.28 -11.99
C ILE A 164 -1.44 -1.15 -12.15
N VAL A 165 -2.24 -2.15 -11.75
CA VAL A 165 -1.84 -3.57 -11.87
C VAL A 165 -1.65 -3.97 -13.33
N LEU A 166 -2.52 -3.53 -14.24
CA LEU A 166 -2.38 -3.78 -15.68
C LEU A 166 -1.08 -3.20 -16.23
N MET A 167 -0.73 -1.97 -15.83
CA MET A 167 0.56 -1.38 -16.18
C MET A 167 1.74 -2.16 -15.58
N GLN A 168 1.63 -2.67 -14.35
CA GLN A 168 2.65 -3.54 -13.75
C GLN A 168 2.81 -4.86 -14.51
N LEU A 169 1.75 -5.34 -15.15
CA LEU A 169 1.73 -6.49 -16.06
C LEU A 169 2.20 -6.18 -17.50
N ASN A 170 2.69 -4.96 -17.77
CA ASN A 170 3.07 -4.45 -19.10
C ASN A 170 1.90 -4.35 -20.10
N ARG A 171 0.68 -4.21 -19.59
CA ARG A 171 -0.54 -4.03 -20.39
C ARG A 171 -0.97 -2.57 -20.35
N ASP A 172 -0.08 -1.69 -20.80
CA ASP A 172 -0.23 -0.24 -20.68
C ASP A 172 -1.52 0.32 -21.32
N PRO A 173 -1.94 -0.09 -22.54
CA PRO A 173 -3.18 0.44 -23.13
C PRO A 173 -4.42 0.14 -22.29
N GLU A 174 -4.51 -1.06 -21.72
CA GLU A 174 -5.63 -1.44 -20.85
C GLU A 174 -5.59 -0.68 -19.52
N GLY A 175 -4.40 -0.53 -18.94
CA GLY A 175 -4.22 0.27 -17.73
C GLY A 175 -4.61 1.72 -17.93
N VAL A 176 -4.25 2.33 -19.07
CA VAL A 176 -4.65 3.69 -19.45
C VAL A 176 -6.17 3.80 -19.55
N ALA A 177 -6.84 2.83 -20.18
CA ALA A 177 -8.29 2.83 -20.32
C ALA A 177 -9.02 2.81 -18.96
N GLU A 178 -8.57 1.97 -18.03
CA GLU A 178 -9.14 1.91 -16.68
C GLU A 178 -8.92 3.21 -15.89
N LEU A 179 -7.74 3.83 -16.00
CA LEU A 179 -7.45 5.11 -15.35
C LEU A 179 -8.25 6.28 -15.96
N GLN A 180 -8.46 6.29 -17.27
CA GLN A 180 -9.31 7.27 -17.94
C GLN A 180 -10.75 7.15 -17.45
N GLU A 181 -11.27 5.93 -17.35
CA GLU A 181 -12.62 5.69 -16.83
C GLU A 181 -12.74 6.10 -15.35
N TYR A 182 -11.71 5.82 -14.53
CA TYR A 182 -11.66 6.31 -13.16
C TYR A 182 -11.72 7.84 -13.08
N ILE A 183 -10.97 8.56 -13.91
CA ILE A 183 -10.97 10.04 -13.91
C ILE A 183 -12.34 10.59 -14.30
N LYS A 184 -13.06 9.96 -15.24
CA LYS A 184 -14.44 10.38 -15.59
C LYS A 184 -15.38 10.26 -14.41
N LEU A 185 -15.28 9.17 -13.64
CA LEU A 185 -16.13 8.90 -12.48
C LEU A 185 -15.77 9.78 -11.27
N GLN A 186 -14.48 10.09 -11.09
CA GLN A 186 -13.93 10.74 -9.90
C GLN A 186 -12.90 11.85 -10.25
N PRO A 187 -13.30 12.92 -10.97
CA PRO A 187 -12.34 13.88 -11.54
C PRO A 187 -11.64 14.80 -10.52
N LYS A 188 -12.20 14.94 -9.31
CA LYS A 188 -11.72 15.90 -8.30
C LYS A 188 -10.94 15.25 -7.15
N THR A 189 -10.61 13.96 -7.26
CA THR A 189 -9.86 13.26 -6.21
C THR A 189 -8.34 13.43 -6.39
N ALA A 190 -7.58 13.27 -5.32
CA ALA A 190 -6.11 13.21 -5.40
C ALA A 190 -5.64 12.06 -6.32
N TYR A 191 -6.37 10.96 -6.35
CA TYR A 191 -6.10 9.82 -7.23
C TYR A 191 -6.28 10.17 -8.71
N ALA A 192 -7.17 11.11 -9.07
CA ALA A 192 -7.30 11.57 -10.46
C ALA A 192 -6.02 12.28 -10.94
N GLY A 193 -5.40 13.09 -10.07
CA GLY A 193 -4.10 13.70 -10.35
C GLY A 193 -2.99 12.66 -10.53
N SER A 194 -2.96 11.64 -9.68
CA SER A 194 -2.01 10.53 -9.80
C SER A 194 -2.27 9.70 -11.07
N ALA A 195 -3.53 9.43 -11.40
CA ALA A 195 -3.91 8.68 -12.60
C ALA A 195 -3.38 9.37 -13.87
N LYS A 196 -3.46 10.72 -13.98
CA LYS A 196 -2.91 11.47 -15.10
C LYS A 196 -1.41 11.24 -15.26
N LYS A 197 -0.63 11.26 -14.17
CA LYS A 197 0.81 10.97 -14.20
C LYS A 197 1.14 9.56 -14.71
N TYR A 198 0.30 8.57 -14.37
CA TYR A 198 0.45 7.19 -14.88
C TYR A 198 0.03 7.06 -16.34
N ILE A 199 -1.00 7.77 -16.78
CA ILE A 199 -1.41 7.82 -18.20
C ILE A 199 -0.31 8.44 -19.06
N GLU A 200 0.30 9.55 -18.60
CA GLU A 200 1.42 10.21 -19.27
C GLU A 200 2.67 9.33 -19.33
N ASN A 201 2.93 8.56 -18.26
CA ASN A 201 4.06 7.66 -18.19
C ASN A 201 3.71 6.35 -17.45
N PRO A 202 3.23 5.32 -18.16
CA PRO A 202 2.86 4.03 -17.58
C PRO A 202 4.01 3.30 -16.86
N ARG A 203 5.26 3.59 -17.22
CA ARG A 203 6.44 3.02 -16.54
C ARG A 203 6.53 3.38 -15.06
N ARG A 204 5.87 4.47 -14.64
CA ARG A 204 5.77 4.83 -13.21
C ARG A 204 5.14 3.74 -12.34
N ALA A 205 4.31 2.88 -12.91
CA ALA A 205 3.74 1.74 -12.19
C ALA A 205 4.76 0.63 -11.89
N ARG A 206 5.81 0.52 -12.71
CA ARG A 206 6.83 -0.55 -12.67
C ARG A 206 8.17 -0.11 -12.10
N GLU A 207 8.55 1.14 -12.35
CA GLU A 207 9.85 1.70 -11.99
C GLU A 207 9.74 2.57 -10.73
N ASN A 208 10.85 2.71 -10.04
CA ASN A 208 10.95 3.55 -8.85
C ASN A 208 11.35 4.98 -9.24
N TYR A 209 10.41 5.77 -9.75
CA TYR A 209 10.66 7.18 -10.06
C TYR A 209 10.96 7.99 -8.80
N ALA A 210 11.96 8.87 -8.88
CA ALA A 210 12.26 9.82 -7.83
C ALA A 210 11.03 10.69 -7.53
N PRO A 211 10.76 11.01 -6.25
CA PRO A 211 9.78 12.01 -5.89
C PRO A 211 10.10 13.36 -6.53
N ASP A 212 9.08 14.10 -6.93
CA ASP A 212 9.24 15.46 -7.45
C ASP A 212 9.83 16.36 -6.35
N PHE A 213 10.88 17.12 -6.68
CA PHE A 213 11.49 18.10 -5.79
C PHE A 213 11.90 19.35 -6.54
N SER A 214 12.01 20.44 -5.80
CA SER A 214 12.60 21.70 -6.27
C SER A 214 13.21 22.44 -5.09
N PHE A 215 14.25 23.20 -5.34
CA PHE A 215 14.92 24.03 -4.34
C PHE A 215 15.72 25.16 -5.00
N THR A 216 16.10 26.17 -4.22
CA THR A 216 17.10 27.16 -4.60
C THR A 216 18.42 26.77 -3.93
N SER A 217 19.48 26.59 -4.71
CA SER A 217 20.83 26.23 -4.21
C SER A 217 21.47 27.36 -3.40
N LEU A 218 22.57 27.05 -2.74
CA LEU A 218 23.39 28.04 -2.00
C LEU A 218 23.85 29.19 -2.93
N GLU A 219 24.09 28.87 -4.18
CA GLU A 219 24.53 29.81 -5.23
C GLU A 219 23.39 30.62 -5.84
N GLY A 220 22.12 30.33 -5.46
CA GLY A 220 20.92 31.03 -5.95
C GLY A 220 20.28 30.41 -7.19
N GLU A 221 20.78 29.28 -7.67
CA GLU A 221 20.18 28.55 -8.80
C GLU A 221 18.90 27.83 -8.37
N TYR A 222 17.79 28.04 -9.08
CA TYR A 222 16.56 27.26 -8.86
C TYR A 222 16.62 25.97 -9.67
N ILE A 223 16.56 24.84 -8.99
CA ILE A 223 16.72 23.50 -9.56
C ILE A 223 15.45 22.69 -9.29
N THR A 224 14.91 22.05 -10.32
CA THR A 224 13.81 21.10 -10.24
C THR A 224 14.27 19.70 -10.71
N LEU A 225 13.54 18.65 -10.34
CA LEU A 225 13.81 17.31 -10.87
C LEU A 225 13.71 17.27 -12.41
N ASP A 226 12.84 18.08 -13.02
CA ASP A 226 12.67 18.10 -14.46
C ASP A 226 13.85 18.77 -15.18
N ASP A 227 14.52 19.77 -14.57
CA ASP A 227 15.75 20.38 -15.10
C ASP A 227 16.93 19.39 -15.11
N LEU A 228 16.81 18.33 -14.33
CA LEU A 228 17.82 17.27 -14.22
C LEU A 228 17.56 16.10 -15.18
N ARG A 229 16.50 16.16 -16.01
CA ARG A 229 16.26 15.15 -17.05
C ARG A 229 17.44 15.09 -18.03
N GLY A 230 17.77 13.87 -18.45
CA GLY A 230 18.95 13.64 -19.28
C GLY A 230 20.27 13.53 -18.50
N LYS A 231 20.26 13.80 -17.18
CA LYS A 231 21.44 13.72 -16.31
C LYS A 231 21.33 12.57 -15.32
N VAL A 232 22.46 12.02 -14.92
CA VAL A 232 22.60 11.13 -13.77
C VAL A 232 22.84 11.98 -12.53
N VAL A 233 21.98 11.86 -11.53
CA VAL A 233 22.02 12.68 -10.33
C VAL A 233 22.41 11.84 -9.14
N LEU A 234 23.42 12.29 -8.39
CA LEU A 234 23.73 11.78 -7.06
C LEU A 234 23.21 12.78 -6.03
N LEU A 235 22.22 12.38 -5.22
CA LEU A 235 21.81 13.13 -4.03
C LEU A 235 22.59 12.59 -2.82
N ASP A 236 23.22 13.50 -2.08
CA ASP A 236 23.88 13.26 -0.80
C ASP A 236 23.05 13.91 0.31
N PHE A 237 22.39 13.10 1.14
CA PHE A 237 21.67 13.58 2.31
C PHE A 237 22.59 13.54 3.52
N TRP A 238 22.90 14.71 4.09
CA TRP A 238 23.96 14.86 5.08
C TRP A 238 23.64 15.94 6.16
N GLY A 239 24.59 16.19 7.07
CA GLY A 239 24.56 17.31 8.01
C GLY A 239 25.92 17.54 8.65
N THR A 240 26.22 18.78 9.05
CA THR A 240 27.48 19.16 9.72
C THR A 240 27.70 18.46 11.04
N TRP A 241 26.63 18.12 11.72
CA TRP A 241 26.57 17.42 13.01
C TRP A 241 26.73 15.90 12.89
N CYS A 242 26.88 15.36 11.68
CA CYS A 242 26.96 13.92 11.40
C CYS A 242 28.41 13.50 11.12
N PRO A 243 29.14 12.90 12.08
CA PRO A 243 30.54 12.54 11.88
C PRO A 243 30.79 11.67 10.66
N PRO A 244 30.04 10.56 10.39
CA PRO A 244 30.28 9.76 9.20
C PRO A 244 29.98 10.50 7.89
N CYS A 245 29.14 11.55 7.91
CA CYS A 245 28.94 12.40 6.75
C CYS A 245 30.18 13.25 6.48
N VAL A 246 30.75 13.84 7.53
CA VAL A 246 31.98 14.64 7.42
C VAL A 246 33.16 13.80 6.92
N GLU A 247 33.30 12.59 7.43
CA GLU A 247 34.32 11.64 7.01
C GLU A 247 34.19 11.23 5.53
N SER A 248 33.00 11.29 4.96
CA SER A 248 32.74 10.92 3.56
C SER A 248 33.00 12.05 2.55
N ILE A 249 33.16 13.31 2.99
CA ILE A 249 33.37 14.46 2.09
C ILE A 249 34.57 14.31 1.16
N PRO A 250 35.74 13.81 1.60
CA PRO A 250 36.89 13.59 0.68
C PRO A 250 36.52 12.65 -0.48
N GLU A 251 35.75 11.60 -0.21
CA GLU A 251 35.34 10.66 -1.25
C GLU A 251 34.30 11.30 -2.21
N LEU A 252 33.37 12.08 -1.71
CA LEU A 252 32.44 12.83 -2.56
C LEU A 252 33.18 13.84 -3.45
N ARG A 253 34.24 14.49 -2.95
CA ARG A 253 35.12 15.34 -3.78
C ARG A 253 35.83 14.56 -4.88
N ASN A 254 36.31 13.35 -4.57
CA ASN A 254 36.92 12.46 -5.57
C ASN A 254 35.88 12.06 -6.64
N LEU A 255 34.70 11.67 -6.26
CA LEU A 255 33.59 11.36 -7.18
C LEU A 255 33.23 12.59 -8.03
N HIS A 256 33.04 13.75 -7.42
CA HIS A 256 32.76 14.99 -8.15
C HIS A 256 33.89 15.32 -9.16
N LYS A 257 35.12 15.24 -8.75
CA LYS A 257 36.31 15.46 -9.64
C LYS A 257 36.34 14.46 -10.79
N LYS A 258 36.11 13.18 -10.49
CA LYS A 258 36.09 12.08 -11.48
C LYS A 258 35.07 12.32 -12.58
N TYR A 259 33.89 12.78 -12.22
CA TYR A 259 32.75 13.02 -13.15
C TYR A 259 32.59 14.49 -13.54
N SER A 260 33.46 15.41 -13.13
CA SER A 260 33.37 16.85 -13.41
C SER A 260 33.35 17.24 -14.90
N LYS A 261 33.87 16.36 -15.75
CA LYS A 261 33.91 16.57 -17.22
C LYS A 261 32.70 15.88 -17.94
N GLU A 262 31.87 15.17 -17.19
CA GLU A 262 30.70 14.48 -17.71
C GLU A 262 29.49 15.41 -17.60
N PRO A 263 29.04 16.05 -18.72
CA PRO A 263 27.92 16.98 -18.68
C PRO A 263 26.61 16.32 -18.24
N SER A 264 26.56 15.00 -18.32
CA SER A 264 25.43 14.17 -17.91
C SER A 264 25.44 13.78 -16.44
N PHE A 265 26.36 14.28 -15.61
CA PHE A 265 26.42 13.98 -14.18
C PHE A 265 26.28 15.23 -13.32
N VAL A 266 25.48 15.11 -12.23
CA VAL A 266 25.31 16.16 -11.23
C VAL A 266 25.34 15.52 -9.83
N LEU A 267 26.15 16.07 -8.94
CA LEU A 267 26.11 15.80 -7.50
C LEU A 267 25.40 16.96 -6.80
N ILE A 268 24.46 16.66 -5.89
CA ILE A 268 23.71 17.65 -5.11
C ILE A 268 23.76 17.25 -3.64
N GLY A 269 24.15 18.18 -2.77
CA GLY A 269 24.10 18.00 -1.33
C GLY A 269 22.77 18.52 -0.74
N ILE A 270 22.07 17.68 -0.01
CA ILE A 270 20.81 17.99 0.71
C ILE A 270 21.11 17.93 2.21
N SER A 271 21.34 19.09 2.83
CA SER A 271 21.64 19.18 4.25
C SER A 271 20.38 19.18 5.11
N SER A 272 20.46 18.55 6.28
CA SER A 272 19.44 18.62 7.33
C SER A 272 19.85 19.53 8.51
N ASP A 273 20.78 20.44 8.29
CA ASP A 273 21.21 21.40 9.30
C ASP A 273 20.09 22.38 9.66
N ASN A 274 19.99 22.71 10.93
CA ASN A 274 19.03 23.71 11.42
C ASN A 274 19.60 25.14 11.30
N ASP A 275 20.93 25.29 11.43
CA ASP A 275 21.63 26.57 11.39
C ASP A 275 22.18 26.85 9.99
N ASP A 276 21.80 27.99 9.41
CA ASP A 276 22.18 28.41 8.06
C ASP A 276 23.63 28.86 7.99
N GLU A 277 24.10 29.60 9.01
CA GLU A 277 25.45 30.15 9.04
C GLU A 277 26.51 29.05 9.21
N VAL A 278 26.29 28.16 10.18
CA VAL A 278 27.13 26.98 10.41
C VAL A 278 27.23 26.12 9.15
N TRP A 279 26.09 25.87 8.47
CA TRP A 279 26.07 25.10 7.24
C TRP A 279 26.84 25.78 6.10
N ARG A 280 26.66 27.09 5.89
CA ARG A 280 27.37 27.86 4.85
C ARG A 280 28.89 27.90 5.08
N GLU A 281 29.30 28.22 6.29
CA GLU A 281 30.72 28.22 6.66
C GLU A 281 31.36 26.85 6.48
N PHE A 282 30.64 25.80 6.91
CA PHE A 282 31.11 24.42 6.80
C PHE A 282 31.28 24.01 5.32
N THR A 283 30.30 24.27 4.45
CA THR A 283 30.36 23.94 3.02
C THR A 283 31.53 24.65 2.33
N ALA A 284 31.74 25.95 2.62
CA ALA A 284 32.83 26.73 2.11
C ALA A 284 34.20 26.20 2.58
N LYS A 285 34.36 25.99 3.88
CA LYS A 285 35.60 25.44 4.50
C LYS A 285 35.99 24.09 3.94
N ASN A 286 35.00 23.24 3.70
CA ASN A 286 35.22 21.87 3.17
C ASN A 286 35.24 21.79 1.64
N LYS A 287 35.20 22.95 0.93
CA LYS A 287 35.23 23.04 -0.53
C LYS A 287 34.24 22.13 -1.22
N MET A 288 32.98 22.16 -0.74
CA MET A 288 31.86 21.42 -1.31
C MET A 288 31.30 22.23 -2.48
N ILE A 289 31.97 22.18 -3.63
CA ILE A 289 31.75 23.05 -4.81
C ILE A 289 30.58 22.62 -5.73
N TRP A 290 29.85 21.58 -5.36
CA TRP A 290 28.64 21.14 -6.04
C TRP A 290 27.42 21.79 -5.42
N PRO A 291 26.26 21.91 -6.11
CA PRO A 291 25.06 22.52 -5.60
C PRO A 291 24.68 22.01 -4.22
N GLN A 292 24.44 22.92 -3.29
CA GLN A 292 24.10 22.65 -1.91
C GLN A 292 22.72 23.23 -1.59
N TYR A 293 21.89 22.46 -0.88
CA TYR A 293 20.60 22.91 -0.40
C TYR A 293 20.40 22.51 1.07
N ARG A 294 19.87 23.43 1.86
CA ARG A 294 19.49 23.17 3.26
C ARG A 294 17.99 22.88 3.34
N ASP A 295 17.62 21.62 3.52
CA ASP A 295 16.23 21.11 3.60
C ASP A 295 15.66 21.33 5.01
N LYS A 296 15.53 22.61 5.40
CA LYS A 296 15.09 23.05 6.75
C LYS A 296 13.83 22.34 7.22
N ASP A 297 12.85 22.19 6.33
CA ASP A 297 11.56 21.57 6.61
C ASP A 297 11.57 20.06 6.41
N ARG A 298 12.71 19.49 6.07
CA ARG A 298 12.92 18.05 5.78
C ARG A 298 11.95 17.51 4.72
N ARG A 299 11.52 18.35 3.79
CA ARG A 299 10.54 18.02 2.78
C ARG A 299 11.08 17.00 1.77
N ILE A 300 12.29 17.25 1.26
CA ILE A 300 12.94 16.35 0.30
C ILE A 300 13.36 15.07 1.01
N GLN A 301 13.95 15.16 2.21
CA GLN A 301 14.29 13.99 3.03
C GLN A 301 13.10 13.05 3.25
N ARG A 302 11.94 13.59 3.65
CA ARG A 302 10.74 12.77 3.87
C ARG A 302 10.25 12.13 2.57
N ALA A 303 10.28 12.88 1.45
CA ALA A 303 9.86 12.37 0.16
C ALA A 303 10.70 11.16 -0.30
N PHE A 304 12.01 11.19 -0.03
CA PHE A 304 12.94 10.08 -0.33
C PHE A 304 13.00 9.01 0.77
N GLY A 305 12.22 9.13 1.83
CA GLY A 305 12.22 8.18 2.95
C GLY A 305 13.52 8.11 3.74
N VAL A 306 14.31 9.20 3.75
CA VAL A 306 15.61 9.27 4.45
C VAL A 306 15.39 9.27 5.96
N ARG A 307 15.95 8.27 6.65
CA ARG A 307 15.84 8.06 8.10
C ARG A 307 17.19 8.05 8.82
N ALA A 308 18.29 7.98 8.08
CA ALA A 308 19.65 7.93 8.61
C ALA A 308 20.63 8.67 7.69
N PHE A 309 21.77 9.07 8.21
CA PHE A 309 22.77 9.86 7.51
C PHE A 309 24.17 9.21 7.58
N PRO A 310 25.01 9.40 6.54
CA PRO A 310 24.62 9.90 5.23
C PRO A 310 23.73 8.90 4.49
N THR A 311 22.86 9.39 3.60
CA THR A 311 22.13 8.57 2.62
C THR A 311 22.40 9.08 1.22
N TYR A 312 22.74 8.15 0.33
CA TYR A 312 23.06 8.43 -1.07
C TYR A 312 21.99 7.87 -1.98
N VAL A 313 21.54 8.66 -2.96
CA VAL A 313 20.53 8.24 -3.95
C VAL A 313 21.08 8.55 -5.34
N VAL A 314 21.18 7.53 -6.20
CA VAL A 314 21.50 7.71 -7.62
C VAL A 314 20.23 7.65 -8.43
N ILE A 315 19.95 8.71 -9.18
CA ILE A 315 18.81 8.85 -10.09
C ILE A 315 19.37 8.85 -11.52
N ASP A 316 18.75 8.09 -12.41
CA ASP A 316 19.17 8.05 -13.81
C ASP A 316 18.58 9.23 -14.63
N HIS A 317 18.98 9.31 -15.90
CA HIS A 317 18.58 10.34 -16.85
C HIS A 317 17.07 10.40 -17.12
N GLU A 318 16.32 9.35 -16.80
CA GLU A 318 14.86 9.28 -16.90
C GLU A 318 14.17 9.62 -15.56
N GLY A 319 14.93 9.92 -14.50
CA GLY A 319 14.43 10.25 -13.16
C GLY A 319 14.08 9.02 -12.33
N ILE A 320 14.63 7.85 -12.63
CA ILE A 320 14.39 6.61 -11.89
C ILE A 320 15.51 6.40 -10.87
N VAL A 321 15.14 6.11 -9.62
CA VAL A 321 16.10 5.76 -8.57
C VAL A 321 16.70 4.38 -8.88
N ARG A 322 18.01 4.35 -9.13
CA ARG A 322 18.76 3.15 -9.47
C ARG A 322 19.56 2.58 -8.31
N HIS A 323 19.89 3.42 -7.34
CA HIS A 323 20.60 3.00 -6.14
C HIS A 323 20.22 3.90 -4.96
N GLN A 324 20.11 3.30 -3.77
CA GLN A 324 20.01 4.01 -2.51
C GLN A 324 20.78 3.24 -1.44
N SER A 325 21.64 3.94 -0.70
CA SER A 325 22.43 3.35 0.37
C SER A 325 22.60 4.30 1.56
N VAL A 326 22.79 3.71 2.75
CA VAL A 326 23.01 4.43 4.01
C VAL A 326 24.43 4.20 4.48
N GLY A 327 25.09 5.26 4.90
CA GLY A 327 26.49 5.25 5.36
C GLY A 327 27.49 5.15 4.22
N MET A 328 28.76 5.50 4.51
CA MET A 328 29.90 5.35 3.60
C MET A 328 30.87 4.33 4.18
N SER A 329 31.28 3.39 3.35
CA SER A 329 32.39 2.45 3.60
C SER A 329 33.09 2.20 2.26
N TRP A 330 34.30 1.63 2.26
CA TRP A 330 35.06 1.34 1.03
C TRP A 330 34.21 0.50 0.03
N THR A 331 33.50 -0.51 0.51
CA THR A 331 32.64 -1.33 -0.32
C THR A 331 31.43 -0.55 -0.86
N ARG A 332 30.83 0.32 -0.06
CA ARG A 332 29.71 1.16 -0.47
C ARG A 332 30.11 2.26 -1.43
N ALA A 333 31.29 2.87 -1.24
CA ALA A 333 31.86 3.84 -2.18
C ALA A 333 32.07 3.21 -3.56
N ALA A 334 32.61 2.00 -3.63
CA ALA A 334 32.77 1.25 -4.87
C ALA A 334 31.41 0.94 -5.53
N THR A 335 30.42 0.52 -4.76
CA THR A 335 29.04 0.25 -5.26
C THR A 335 28.36 1.52 -5.77
N LEU A 336 28.55 2.65 -5.08
CA LEU A 336 28.03 3.96 -5.48
C LEU A 336 28.67 4.42 -6.80
N ASP A 337 30.00 4.35 -6.90
CA ASP A 337 30.74 4.67 -8.12
C ASP A 337 30.32 3.77 -9.30
N GLU A 338 30.14 2.48 -9.07
CA GLU A 338 29.65 1.54 -10.08
C GLU A 338 28.24 1.91 -10.57
N ALA A 339 27.33 2.25 -9.64
CA ALA A 339 25.98 2.68 -9.98
C ALA A 339 26.00 3.93 -10.86
N ILE A 340 26.79 4.96 -10.49
CA ILE A 340 26.95 6.19 -11.28
C ILE A 340 27.54 5.86 -12.66
N ARG A 341 28.66 5.14 -12.71
CA ARG A 341 29.36 4.78 -13.94
C ARG A 341 28.47 4.03 -14.93
N LYS A 342 27.65 3.10 -14.41
CA LYS A 342 26.69 2.35 -15.23
C LYS A 342 25.69 3.30 -15.91
N GLN A 343 25.14 4.25 -15.17
CA GLN A 343 24.14 5.18 -15.71
C GLN A 343 24.76 6.20 -16.68
N VAL A 344 25.92 6.76 -16.36
CA VAL A 344 26.66 7.68 -17.25
C VAL A 344 26.97 7.02 -18.59
N LYS A 345 27.42 5.75 -18.61
CA LYS A 345 27.64 4.99 -19.85
C LYS A 345 26.36 4.79 -20.67
N ILE A 346 25.22 4.63 -20.02
CA ILE A 346 23.92 4.51 -20.72
C ILE A 346 23.60 5.82 -21.42
N VAL A 347 23.75 6.95 -20.73
CA VAL A 347 23.50 8.29 -21.32
C VAL A 347 24.42 8.54 -22.52
N ALA A 348 25.73 8.28 -22.39
CA ALA A 348 26.68 8.46 -23.48
C ALA A 348 26.28 7.69 -24.75
N LYS A 349 25.92 6.42 -24.61
CA LYS A 349 25.45 5.59 -25.73
C LYS A 349 24.15 6.12 -26.37
N THR A 350 23.22 6.66 -25.57
CA THR A 350 21.95 7.19 -26.08
C THR A 350 22.16 8.49 -26.86
N THR A 351 23.21 9.24 -26.53
CA THR A 351 23.55 10.50 -27.22
C THR A 351 24.27 10.24 -28.54
N GLU A 352 25.08 9.16 -28.63
CA GLU A 352 25.78 8.75 -29.88
C GLU A 352 24.84 8.17 -30.96
N THR A 353 23.65 7.70 -30.55
CA THR A 353 22.66 7.08 -31.48
C THR A 353 21.58 8.04 -31.97
N ARG A 354 21.61 9.30 -31.56
CA ARG A 354 20.75 10.39 -32.05
C ARG A 354 21.50 11.33 -32.96
#